data_4ede7fd1dbdf08fd2131b9be23e8013f
#
_entry.id   4ede7fd1dbdf08fd2131b9be23e8013f
#
_cell.length_a   1.000
_cell.length_b   1.000
_cell.length_c   1.000
_cell.angle_alpha   90.00
_cell.angle_beta   90.00
_cell.angle_gamma   90.00
#
_symmetry.space_group_name_H-M   'P 1'
#
loop_
_entity.id
_entity.type
_entity.pdbx_description
1 polymer ?
#
loop_
_entity_poly.entity_id
_entity_poly.type
_entity_poly.pdbx_seq_one_letter_code
_entity_poly.pdbx_strand_id
1 'polypeptide(L)'
;MGMLTTVVDHPLVAHKLTSLRDTQTSSPVFRQMADDLTTLLGYEATRAITVEPRQVQTPVGTADGVRLARPVPLIVPILRAGIGMLDALARLRPGPRRDRLRGQPAQ
;
A
#
# COMPACT_ATOMS: atom_id res chain seq x y z
N MET A 1 3.82 -18.17 18.46
CA MET A 1 3.04 -17.71 17.32
C MET A 1 3.87 -17.80 16.05
N GLY A 2 3.40 -18.55 15.10
CA GLY A 2 4.15 -18.75 13.88
C GLY A 2 3.96 -17.60 12.89
N MET A 3 4.89 -17.51 11.96
CA MET A 3 4.75 -16.58 10.83
C MET A 3 3.97 -17.27 9.71
N LEU A 4 3.06 -16.51 9.12
CA LEU A 4 2.31 -16.97 7.97
C LEU A 4 2.93 -16.38 6.72
N THR A 5 3.30 -17.24 5.78
CA THR A 5 3.85 -16.81 4.50
C THR A 5 2.80 -17.03 3.42
N THR A 6 2.50 -15.99 2.68
CA THR A 6 1.56 -16.07 1.57
C THR A 6 2.26 -15.69 0.28
N VAL A 7 2.12 -16.52 -0.73
CA VAL A 7 2.65 -16.22 -2.06
C VAL A 7 1.53 -15.65 -2.90
N VAL A 8 1.75 -14.46 -3.45
CA VAL A 8 0.75 -13.80 -4.30
C VAL A 8 0.88 -14.35 -5.71
N ASP A 9 -0.11 -15.15 -6.11
CA ASP A 9 -0.13 -15.79 -7.43
C ASP A 9 -1.09 -15.03 -8.34
N HIS A 10 -0.57 -14.03 -9.02
CA HIS A 10 -1.36 -13.18 -9.89
C HIS A 10 -0.57 -12.86 -11.15
N PRO A 11 -1.21 -12.90 -12.33
CA PRO A 11 -0.50 -12.65 -13.60
C PRO A 11 0.23 -11.31 -13.64
N LEU A 12 -0.35 -10.25 -13.11
CA LEU A 12 0.30 -8.96 -13.10
C LEU A 12 1.55 -8.95 -12.22
N VAL A 13 1.49 -9.64 -11.11
CA VAL A 13 2.65 -9.75 -10.22
C VAL A 13 3.76 -10.55 -10.93
N ALA A 14 3.42 -11.64 -11.58
CA ALA A 14 4.39 -12.45 -12.31
C ALA A 14 5.04 -11.65 -13.43
N HIS A 15 4.25 -10.89 -14.17
CA HIS A 15 4.75 -10.05 -15.25
C HIS A 15 5.72 -8.99 -14.73
N LYS A 16 5.32 -8.27 -13.70
CA LYS A 16 6.16 -7.20 -13.16
C LYS A 16 7.42 -7.72 -12.51
N LEU A 17 7.33 -8.88 -11.86
CA LEU A 17 8.51 -9.51 -11.28
C LEU A 17 9.50 -9.94 -12.35
N THR A 18 9.00 -10.44 -13.48
CA THR A 18 9.86 -10.81 -14.60
C THR A 18 10.63 -9.60 -15.12
N SER A 19 9.93 -8.47 -15.30
CA SER A 19 10.56 -7.23 -15.74
C SER A 19 11.59 -6.74 -14.73
N LEU A 20 11.32 -6.88 -13.46
CA LEU A 20 12.22 -6.45 -12.40
C LEU A 20 13.52 -7.26 -12.43
N ARG A 21 13.42 -8.55 -12.74
CA ARG A 21 14.57 -9.45 -12.73
C ARG A 21 15.41 -9.39 -14.01
N ASP A 22 14.91 -8.76 -15.05
CA ASP A 22 15.58 -8.68 -16.32
C ASP A 22 16.75 -7.69 -16.23
N THR A 23 17.95 -8.13 -16.63
CA THR A 23 19.14 -7.28 -16.57
C THR A 23 19.07 -6.11 -17.55
N GLN A 24 18.22 -6.20 -18.56
CA GLN A 24 18.07 -5.14 -19.56
C GLN A 24 17.12 -4.03 -19.12
N THR A 25 16.45 -4.20 -18.01
CA THR A 25 15.48 -3.21 -17.53
C THR A 25 16.20 -1.93 -17.10
N SER A 26 15.75 -0.80 -17.63
CA SER A 26 16.31 0.50 -17.25
C SER A 26 15.98 0.85 -15.80
N SER A 27 16.77 1.76 -15.21
CA SER A 27 16.55 2.16 -13.83
C SER A 27 15.18 2.77 -13.58
N PRO A 28 14.66 3.66 -14.45
CA PRO A 28 13.31 4.17 -14.23
C PRO A 28 12.24 3.08 -14.28
N VAL A 29 12.36 2.14 -15.23
CA VAL A 29 11.40 1.04 -15.32
C VAL A 29 11.53 0.13 -14.12
N PHE A 30 12.74 -0.15 -13.66
CA PHE A 30 12.95 -0.96 -12.47
C PHE A 30 12.23 -0.36 -11.26
N ARG A 31 12.39 0.95 -11.05
CA ARG A 31 11.72 1.62 -9.93
C ARG A 31 10.21 1.57 -10.06
N GLN A 32 9.70 1.73 -11.28
CA GLN A 32 8.26 1.66 -11.49
C GLN A 32 7.73 0.26 -11.18
N MET A 33 8.44 -0.78 -11.63
CA MET A 33 8.02 -2.15 -11.34
C MET A 33 8.08 -2.46 -9.86
N ALA A 34 9.11 -1.98 -9.16
CA ALA A 34 9.21 -2.18 -7.73
C ALA A 34 8.08 -1.47 -6.99
N ASP A 35 7.74 -0.26 -7.41
CA ASP A 35 6.64 0.50 -6.84
C ASP A 35 5.30 -0.22 -7.06
N ASP A 36 5.08 -0.68 -8.28
CA ASP A 36 3.85 -1.41 -8.61
C ASP A 36 3.73 -2.69 -7.81
N LEU A 37 4.81 -3.45 -7.69
CA LEU A 37 4.80 -4.68 -6.90
C LEU A 37 4.51 -4.40 -5.44
N THR A 38 5.10 -3.35 -4.89
CA THR A 38 4.85 -2.95 -3.51
C THR A 38 3.38 -2.67 -3.29
N THR A 39 2.75 -1.94 -4.22
CA THR A 39 1.34 -1.63 -4.13
C THR A 39 0.48 -2.90 -4.19
N LEU A 40 0.78 -3.79 -5.12
CA LEU A 40 0.00 -5.02 -5.27
C LEU A 40 0.17 -5.94 -4.05
N LEU A 41 1.39 -6.06 -3.55
CA LEU A 41 1.65 -6.89 -2.37
C LEU A 41 1.00 -6.28 -1.13
N GLY A 42 1.05 -4.96 -1.00
CA GLY A 42 0.41 -4.26 0.10
C GLY A 42 -1.10 -4.43 0.08
N TYR A 43 -1.68 -4.40 -1.10
CA TYR A 43 -3.11 -4.62 -1.27
C TYR A 43 -3.49 -6.02 -0.74
N GLU A 44 -2.74 -7.03 -1.12
CA GLU A 44 -3.01 -8.39 -0.66
C GLU A 44 -2.70 -8.55 0.83
N ALA A 45 -1.62 -7.94 1.30
CA ALA A 45 -1.23 -8.06 2.70
C ALA A 45 -2.27 -7.45 3.64
N THR A 46 -3.04 -6.49 3.14
CA THR A 46 -4.05 -5.80 3.96
C THR A 46 -5.45 -6.41 3.80
N ARG A 47 -5.56 -7.55 3.14
CA ARG A 47 -6.86 -8.17 2.88
C ARG A 47 -7.65 -8.45 4.16
N ALA A 48 -6.96 -8.79 5.23
CA ALA A 48 -7.60 -9.15 6.49
C ALA A 48 -7.74 -7.98 7.47
N ILE A 49 -7.49 -6.77 7.02
CA ILE A 49 -7.65 -5.60 7.88
C ILE A 49 -9.11 -5.45 8.28
N THR A 50 -9.33 -5.15 9.55
CA THR A 50 -10.66 -4.98 10.09
C THR A 50 -11.23 -3.62 9.71
N VAL A 51 -12.48 -3.60 9.31
CA VAL A 51 -13.21 -2.36 9.04
C VAL A 51 -14.39 -2.24 10.01
N GLU A 52 -14.85 -1.02 10.16
CA GLU A 52 -16.01 -0.76 11.01
C GLU A 52 -17.04 0.06 10.23
N PRO A 53 -18.33 -0.05 10.58
CA PRO A 53 -19.36 0.71 9.89
C PRO A 53 -19.19 2.21 10.07
N ARG A 54 -19.55 2.94 9.03
CA ARG A 54 -19.56 4.40 9.10
C ARG A 54 -20.64 4.94 8.17
N GLN A 55 -21.46 5.84 8.69
CA GLN A 55 -22.43 6.54 7.85
C GLN A 55 -21.83 7.82 7.32
N VAL A 56 -22.13 8.10 6.08
CA VAL A 56 -21.64 9.31 5.41
C VAL A 56 -22.80 10.02 4.73
N GLN A 57 -22.67 11.33 4.58
CA GLN A 57 -23.63 12.11 3.82
C GLN A 57 -23.17 12.17 2.37
N THR A 58 -24.05 11.76 1.48
CA THR A 58 -23.81 11.85 0.06
C THR A 58 -24.72 12.89 -0.56
N PRO A 59 -24.50 13.28 -1.82
CA PRO A 59 -25.39 14.25 -2.48
C PRO A 59 -26.84 13.81 -2.54
N VAL A 60 -27.12 12.51 -2.43
CA VAL A 60 -28.50 11.98 -2.51
C VAL A 60 -29.02 11.49 -1.16
N GLY A 61 -28.28 11.70 -0.07
CA GLY A 61 -28.71 11.32 1.26
C GLY A 61 -27.66 10.59 2.05
N THR A 62 -28.06 10.04 3.18
CA THR A 62 -27.15 9.29 4.05
C THR A 62 -26.92 7.90 3.46
N ALA A 63 -25.66 7.48 3.46
CA ALA A 63 -25.29 6.14 2.99
C ALA A 63 -24.47 5.42 4.06
N ASP A 64 -24.59 4.09 4.07
CA ASP A 64 -23.79 3.25 4.95
C ASP A 64 -22.52 2.84 4.23
N GLY A 65 -21.39 3.02 4.90
CA GLY A 65 -20.09 2.63 4.37
C GLY A 65 -19.24 2.02 5.45
N VAL A 66 -17.94 1.96 5.18
CA VAL A 66 -16.99 1.40 6.14
C VAL A 66 -15.76 2.30 6.22
N ARG A 67 -15.03 2.16 7.30
CA ARG A 67 -13.70 2.76 7.46
C ARG A 67 -12.81 1.75 8.16
N LEU A 68 -11.52 1.96 8.07
CA LEU A 68 -10.59 1.07 8.77
C LEU A 68 -10.81 1.21 10.28
N ALA A 69 -10.88 0.05 10.95
CA ALA A 69 -10.95 0.04 12.39
C ALA A 69 -9.58 0.43 12.96
N ARG A 70 -9.61 1.04 14.13
CA ARG A 70 -8.36 1.38 14.79
C ARG A 70 -7.85 0.18 15.60
N PRO A 71 -6.54 0.03 15.74
CA PRO A 71 -5.49 0.90 15.22
C PRO A 71 -5.24 0.65 13.74
N VAL A 72 -4.88 1.73 13.01
CA VAL A 72 -4.52 1.63 11.60
C VAL A 72 -3.10 1.07 11.51
N PRO A 73 -2.80 0.21 10.53
CA PRO A 73 -1.47 -0.38 10.41
C PRO A 73 -0.36 0.66 10.30
N LEU A 74 0.77 0.36 10.90
CA LEU A 74 1.95 1.20 10.85
C LEU A 74 2.91 0.63 9.81
N ILE A 75 3.45 1.50 8.96
CA ILE A 75 4.40 1.11 7.94
C ILE A 75 5.81 1.35 8.48
N VAL A 76 6.61 0.27 8.55
CA VAL A 76 7.96 0.34 9.08
C VAL A 76 8.94 -0.13 7.99
N PRO A 77 9.60 0.80 7.30
CA PRO A 77 10.56 0.40 6.25
C PRO A 77 11.90 0.00 6.84
N ILE A 78 12.58 -0.90 6.13
CA ILE A 78 13.96 -1.18 6.43
C ILE A 78 14.78 -0.15 5.66
N LEU A 79 15.57 0.62 6.38
CA LEU A 79 16.30 1.74 5.79
C LEU A 79 17.15 1.29 4.60
N ARG A 80 17.19 2.14 3.61
CA ARG A 80 17.86 1.99 2.31
C ARG A 80 17.14 1.05 1.38
N ALA A 81 16.83 -0.16 1.83
CA ALA A 81 16.14 -1.12 0.96
C ALA A 81 14.66 -0.79 0.82
N GLY A 82 14.05 -0.27 1.89
CA GLY A 82 12.61 -0.10 1.93
C GLY A 82 12.09 1.32 1.73
N ILE A 83 12.97 2.31 1.61
CA ILE A 83 12.52 3.70 1.52
C ILE A 83 11.65 3.93 0.29
N GLY A 84 12.05 3.36 -0.85
CA GLY A 84 11.26 3.51 -2.07
C GLY A 84 9.88 2.87 -1.98
N MET A 85 9.73 1.86 -1.13
CA MET A 85 8.46 1.17 -0.96
C MET A 85 7.50 1.94 -0.04
N LEU A 86 8.05 2.81 0.79
CA LEU A 86 7.24 3.53 1.77
C LEU A 86 6.16 4.37 1.12
N ASP A 87 6.49 5.09 0.05
CA ASP A 87 5.52 5.92 -0.65
C ASP A 87 4.38 5.10 -1.23
N ALA A 88 4.71 3.96 -1.83
CA ALA A 88 3.68 3.12 -2.43
C ALA A 88 2.71 2.60 -1.38
N LEU A 89 3.24 2.14 -0.24
CA LEU A 89 2.39 1.64 0.84
C LEU A 89 1.62 2.76 1.52
N ALA A 90 2.22 3.93 1.65
CA ALA A 90 1.55 5.08 2.26
C ALA A 90 0.33 5.51 1.45
N ARG A 91 0.37 5.34 0.13
CA ARG A 91 -0.78 5.67 -0.71
C ARG A 91 -1.96 4.73 -0.47
N LEU A 92 -1.70 3.48 -0.07
CA LEU A 92 -2.76 2.54 0.27
C LEU A 92 -3.36 2.82 1.64
N ARG A 93 -2.57 3.39 2.52
CA ARG A 93 -2.99 3.63 3.90
C ARG A 93 -3.67 4.98 4.01
N PRO A 94 -4.95 5.01 4.34
CA PRO A 94 -5.67 6.27 4.43
C PRO A 94 -5.30 7.05 5.68
N GLY A 95 -5.66 8.32 5.68
CA GLY A 95 -5.61 9.11 6.86
C GLY A 95 -4.71 10.33 6.74
N PRO A 96 -4.86 11.25 7.67
CA PRO A 96 -4.15 12.53 7.63
C PRO A 96 -2.66 12.43 7.88
N ARG A 97 -2.19 11.30 8.37
CA ARG A 97 -0.77 11.13 8.65
C ARG A 97 0.11 11.27 7.44
N ARG A 98 -0.42 10.95 6.26
CA ARG A 98 0.35 11.12 5.04
C ARG A 98 0.88 12.54 4.91
N ASP A 99 0.04 13.50 5.21
CA ASP A 99 0.42 14.89 5.07
C ASP A 99 1.54 15.25 6.03
N ARG A 100 1.47 14.73 7.24
CA ARG A 100 2.54 14.98 8.22
C ARG A 100 3.84 14.33 7.79
N LEU A 101 3.76 13.12 7.27
CA LEU A 101 4.95 12.40 6.85
C LEU A 101 5.66 13.06 5.70
N ARG A 102 4.95 13.85 4.94
CA ARG A 102 5.56 14.61 3.85
C ARG A 102 6.36 15.80 4.33
N GLY A 103 6.39 16.02 5.63
CA GLY A 103 7.09 17.18 6.15
C GLY A 103 6.45 18.48 5.77
N GLN A 104 5.21 18.45 5.36
CA GLN A 104 4.49 19.65 5.02
C GLN A 104 4.27 20.47 6.25
N PRO A 105 4.47 21.79 6.16
CA PRO A 105 4.00 22.62 7.25
C PRO A 105 2.52 22.35 7.42
N ALA A 106 2.07 22.39 8.64
CA ALA A 106 0.65 22.24 8.88
C ALA A 106 -0.05 23.32 8.08
N GLN A 107 -0.73 22.92 7.08
CA GLN A 107 -1.47 23.86 6.26
C GLN A 107 -2.81 24.12 6.85
#